data_1c9b8ddf5502c589bb518faaedb5d710
#
_entry.id   1c9b8ddf5502c589bb518faaedb5d710
#
_cell.length_a   1.000
_cell.length_b   1.000
_cell.length_c   1.000
_cell.angle_alpha   90.00
_cell.angle_beta   90.00
_cell.angle_gamma   90.00
#
_symmetry.space_group_name_H-M   'P 1'
#
loop_
_entity.id
_entity.type
_entity.pdbx_description
1 polymer ?
#
loop_
_entity_poly.entity_id
_entity_poly.type
_entity_poly.pdbx_seq_one_letter_code
_entity_poly.pdbx_strand_id
1 'polypeptide(L)'
;YGEAPYKANSPIPKLPTYKIPNKNESKNTAGVDVDEDGCVVNPNPSGEVTGKNGAPTQTLPPEYIGKLTLPMPDDKNYAGNSYPFGQCTWGAYNRLAQIGMPIEWFSGDSANGGNWGESAKAKGYKVEKGKPHIGWGASFHGGLAGSDPTAGHIAVVEYVNPDGSILVSETNVVKAGSGLRSWRVISKETVAQVNFIQGRK
;
A
#
# COMPACT_ATOMS: atom_id res chain seq x y z
N TYR A 1 6.69 47.96 -18.70
CA TYR A 1 6.90 46.60 -19.23
C TYR A 1 8.34 46.26 -18.94
N GLY A 2 8.60 45.30 -18.03
CA GLY A 2 9.95 44.90 -17.63
C GLY A 2 10.59 44.04 -18.73
N GLU A 3 11.85 44.34 -19.00
CA GLU A 3 12.66 43.53 -19.92
C GLU A 3 12.79 42.09 -19.40
N ALA A 4 12.72 41.12 -20.31
CA ALA A 4 12.92 39.72 -19.98
C ALA A 4 14.30 39.51 -19.34
N PRO A 5 14.41 38.73 -18.25
CA PRO A 5 15.64 38.62 -17.46
C PRO A 5 16.75 37.79 -18.11
N TYR A 6 16.59 37.32 -19.33
CA TYR A 6 17.62 36.53 -20.02
C TYR A 6 18.03 37.13 -21.35
N LYS A 7 19.31 37.48 -21.46
CA LYS A 7 19.98 37.78 -22.74
C LYS A 7 20.20 36.48 -23.50
N ALA A 8 20.01 36.47 -24.82
CA ALA A 8 20.08 35.31 -25.68
C ALA A 8 21.39 34.51 -25.64
N ASN A 9 22.43 34.99 -24.96
CA ASN A 9 23.76 34.35 -24.82
C ASN A 9 24.16 34.11 -23.36
N SER A 10 23.25 34.10 -22.42
CA SER A 10 23.58 33.72 -21.05
C SER A 10 23.86 32.21 -20.98
N PRO A 11 25.00 31.77 -20.36
CA PRO A 11 25.27 30.35 -20.20
C PRO A 11 24.13 29.69 -19.39
N ILE A 12 23.59 28.63 -19.95
CA ILE A 12 22.56 27.80 -19.23
C ILE A 12 23.21 27.33 -17.92
N PRO A 13 22.61 27.60 -16.75
CA PRO A 13 23.13 27.08 -15.51
C PRO A 13 23.22 25.55 -15.63
N LYS A 14 24.40 24.99 -15.38
CA LYS A 14 24.55 23.54 -15.27
C LYS A 14 23.62 23.08 -14.14
N LEU A 15 22.65 22.25 -14.48
CA LEU A 15 21.87 21.55 -13.48
C LEU A 15 22.85 20.81 -12.55
N PRO A 16 22.64 20.86 -11.24
CA PRO A 16 23.44 20.09 -10.30
C PRO A 16 23.42 18.63 -10.73
N THR A 17 24.60 18.05 -10.88
CA THR A 17 24.75 16.61 -11.18
C THR A 17 24.22 15.84 -9.98
N TYR A 18 23.06 15.22 -10.16
CA TYR A 18 22.51 14.32 -9.16
C TYR A 18 23.43 13.11 -9.03
N LYS A 19 24.08 12.95 -7.89
CA LYS A 19 24.80 11.71 -7.59
C LYS A 19 23.75 10.68 -7.25
N ILE A 20 23.60 9.68 -8.12
CA ILE A 20 22.81 8.48 -7.79
C ILE A 20 23.49 7.84 -6.58
N PRO A 21 22.83 7.69 -5.43
CA PRO A 21 23.42 7.02 -4.28
C PRO A 21 23.79 5.59 -4.64
N ASN A 22 24.92 5.13 -4.14
CA ASN A 22 25.38 3.76 -4.33
C ASN A 22 24.34 2.77 -3.82
N LYS A 23 24.05 1.71 -4.56
CA LYS A 23 23.05 0.66 -4.31
C LYS A 23 23.12 -0.03 -2.93
N ASN A 24 24.04 0.35 -2.06
CA ASN A 24 24.34 -0.32 -0.80
C ASN A 24 24.07 0.50 0.47
N GLU A 25 23.58 1.72 0.36
CA GLU A 25 23.42 2.61 1.51
C GLU A 25 21.94 2.94 1.74
N SER A 26 21.34 2.18 2.54
CA SER A 26 20.04 2.34 3.21
C SER A 26 19.07 1.21 2.93
N LYS A 27 19.25 0.10 3.63
CA LYS A 27 18.19 -0.90 3.79
C LYS A 27 17.31 -0.48 4.96
N ASN A 28 16.12 0.01 4.67
CA ASN A 28 15.14 0.07 5.72
C ASN A 28 14.62 -1.36 6.00
N THR A 29 14.07 -1.58 7.18
CA THR A 29 13.60 -2.89 7.66
C THR A 29 12.47 -3.51 6.83
N ALA A 30 11.90 -2.79 5.87
CA ALA A 30 10.87 -3.26 4.95
C ALA A 30 11.42 -3.74 3.59
N GLY A 31 12.74 -3.71 3.38
CA GLY A 31 13.35 -4.15 2.13
C GLY A 31 13.16 -3.21 0.94
N VAL A 32 12.82 -1.95 1.21
CA VAL A 32 12.61 -0.89 0.23
C VAL A 32 13.80 0.04 0.25
N ASP A 33 14.41 0.31 -0.92
CA ASP A 33 15.42 1.34 -1.05
C ASP A 33 14.74 2.71 -1.03
N VAL A 34 15.05 3.52 -0.03
CA VAL A 34 14.57 4.90 0.10
C VAL A 34 15.76 5.86 0.06
N ASP A 35 15.55 7.06 -0.51
CA ASP A 35 16.53 8.14 -0.46
C ASP A 35 16.56 8.84 0.91
N GLU A 36 17.44 9.85 1.04
CA GLU A 36 17.60 10.63 2.28
C GLU A 36 16.31 11.33 2.74
N ASP A 37 15.39 11.57 1.81
CA ASP A 37 14.09 12.20 2.05
C ASP A 37 12.96 11.18 2.31
N GLY A 38 13.30 9.87 2.35
CA GLY A 38 12.33 8.79 2.55
C GLY A 38 11.51 8.44 1.31
N CYS A 39 11.91 8.92 0.13
CA CYS A 39 11.27 8.59 -1.14
C CYS A 39 11.82 7.27 -1.69
N VAL A 40 10.94 6.45 -2.26
CA VAL A 40 11.33 5.17 -2.87
C VAL A 40 12.16 5.41 -4.13
N VAL A 41 13.43 4.98 -4.13
CA VAL A 41 14.41 5.27 -5.20
C VAL A 41 14.38 4.25 -6.32
N ASN A 42 13.74 3.12 -6.14
CA ASN A 42 13.66 2.09 -7.18
C ASN A 42 12.30 1.39 -7.16
N PRO A 43 11.24 2.00 -7.70
CA PRO A 43 10.08 1.23 -8.08
C PRO A 43 10.55 0.25 -9.17
N ASN A 44 10.37 -1.06 -8.97
CA ASN A 44 10.82 -2.09 -9.92
C ASN A 44 10.45 -1.71 -11.36
N PRO A 45 11.37 -1.21 -12.19
CA PRO A 45 11.04 -0.65 -13.50
C PRO A 45 10.70 -1.74 -14.53
N SER A 46 10.95 -3.01 -14.24
CA SER A 46 10.76 -4.12 -15.17
C SER A 46 9.40 -4.81 -15.06
N GLY A 47 8.59 -4.49 -14.04
CA GLY A 47 7.31 -5.19 -13.83
C GLY A 47 7.45 -6.69 -13.55
N GLU A 48 8.67 -7.20 -13.41
CA GLU A 48 8.92 -8.59 -13.02
C GLU A 48 8.68 -8.77 -11.53
N VAL A 49 7.65 -9.51 -11.22
CA VAL A 49 7.36 -9.97 -9.87
C VAL A 49 8.28 -11.13 -9.55
N THR A 50 9.48 -10.82 -9.12
CA THR A 50 10.44 -11.82 -8.61
C THR A 50 10.09 -12.12 -7.17
N GLY A 51 9.46 -13.20 -6.82
CA GLY A 51 9.23 -13.77 -5.47
C GLY A 51 9.42 -12.91 -4.21
N LYS A 52 9.74 -11.63 -4.37
CA LYS A 52 9.88 -10.61 -3.33
C LYS A 52 8.73 -9.61 -3.43
N ASN A 53 8.28 -9.11 -2.28
CA ASN A 53 7.30 -8.03 -2.25
C ASN A 53 7.89 -6.78 -2.90
N GLY A 54 7.08 -6.09 -3.70
CA GLY A 54 7.48 -4.83 -4.33
C GLY A 54 7.62 -3.69 -3.32
N ALA A 55 8.31 -2.64 -3.73
CA ALA A 55 8.41 -1.40 -2.99
C ALA A 55 7.05 -0.67 -2.98
N PRO A 56 6.64 -0.04 -1.86
CA PRO A 56 5.45 0.80 -1.86
C PRO A 56 5.67 2.07 -2.67
N THR A 57 4.66 2.48 -3.44
CA THR A 57 4.66 3.71 -4.23
C THR A 57 3.45 4.56 -3.89
N GLN A 58 3.59 5.89 -3.87
CA GLN A 58 2.46 6.81 -3.58
C GLN A 58 1.50 6.94 -4.77
N THR A 59 1.96 6.64 -5.98
CA THR A 59 1.15 6.65 -7.20
C THR A 59 0.90 5.23 -7.67
N LEU A 60 -0.21 5.02 -8.36
CA LEU A 60 -0.50 3.74 -9.01
C LEU A 60 0.65 3.36 -9.94
N PRO A 61 1.25 2.17 -9.80
CA PRO A 61 2.30 1.75 -10.71
C PRO A 61 1.80 1.74 -12.15
N PRO A 62 2.60 2.24 -13.12
CA PRO A 62 2.15 2.45 -14.51
C PRO A 62 1.58 1.21 -15.19
N GLU A 63 2.07 0.03 -14.86
CA GLU A 63 1.61 -1.25 -15.41
C GLU A 63 0.16 -1.60 -15.05
N TYR A 64 -0.43 -0.93 -14.06
CA TYR A 64 -1.83 -1.12 -13.64
C TYR A 64 -2.79 -0.08 -14.19
N ILE A 65 -2.30 0.95 -14.90
CA ILE A 65 -3.15 1.95 -15.53
C ILE A 65 -4.08 1.27 -16.56
N GLY A 66 -5.37 1.47 -16.39
CA GLY A 66 -6.40 0.86 -17.24
C GLY A 66 -6.75 -0.60 -16.91
N LYS A 67 -6.11 -1.20 -15.90
CA LYS A 67 -6.41 -2.57 -15.46
C LYS A 67 -7.35 -2.63 -14.25
N LEU A 68 -7.41 -1.58 -13.44
CA LEU A 68 -8.24 -1.57 -12.25
C LEU A 68 -9.73 -1.52 -12.63
N THR A 69 -10.52 -2.35 -11.97
CA THR A 69 -11.99 -2.40 -12.13
C THR A 69 -12.72 -1.63 -11.03
N LEU A 70 -12.05 -1.34 -9.92
CA LEU A 70 -12.59 -0.53 -8.85
C LEU A 70 -12.29 0.96 -9.11
N PRO A 71 -13.15 1.88 -8.62
CA PRO A 71 -12.83 3.30 -8.68
C PRO A 71 -11.54 3.58 -7.90
N MET A 72 -10.81 4.63 -8.30
CA MET A 72 -9.61 5.05 -7.57
C MET A 72 -9.97 5.44 -6.13
N PRO A 73 -9.07 5.20 -5.15
CA PRO A 73 -9.27 5.64 -3.78
C PRO A 73 -9.50 7.16 -3.73
N ASP A 74 -10.50 7.59 -2.96
CA ASP A 74 -10.83 9.00 -2.78
C ASP A 74 -10.29 9.61 -1.49
N ASP A 75 -9.73 8.76 -0.61
CA ASP A 75 -9.12 9.11 0.68
C ASP A 75 -10.02 9.91 1.64
N LYS A 76 -11.35 9.78 1.45
CA LYS A 76 -12.34 10.36 2.36
C LYS A 76 -12.43 9.54 3.64
N ASN A 77 -12.79 10.21 4.72
CA ASN A 77 -13.17 9.53 5.96
C ASN A 77 -14.65 9.16 5.91
N TYR A 78 -14.93 7.88 5.91
CA TYR A 78 -16.29 7.33 5.84
C TYR A 78 -16.92 7.21 7.22
N ALA A 79 -18.24 7.35 7.28
CA ALA A 79 -19.01 7.27 8.52
C ALA A 79 -18.78 5.93 9.24
N GLY A 80 -18.65 5.99 10.55
CA GLY A 80 -18.40 4.81 11.39
C GLY A 80 -16.94 4.40 11.51
N ASN A 81 -16.01 5.08 10.84
CA ASN A 81 -14.59 4.82 11.00
C ASN A 81 -14.08 5.35 12.34
N SER A 82 -13.94 4.47 13.31
CA SER A 82 -13.42 4.77 14.65
C SER A 82 -11.94 4.42 14.82
N TYR A 83 -11.27 3.99 13.74
CA TYR A 83 -9.83 3.74 13.79
C TYR A 83 -9.05 5.06 13.84
N PRO A 84 -7.92 5.11 14.56
CA PRO A 84 -7.07 6.30 14.61
C PRO A 84 -6.62 6.71 13.21
N PHE A 85 -6.69 8.02 12.95
CA PHE A 85 -6.27 8.59 11.67
C PHE A 85 -4.86 8.13 11.27
N GLY A 86 -4.70 7.78 10.01
CA GLY A 86 -3.41 7.45 9.41
C GLY A 86 -2.91 6.03 9.67
N GLN A 87 -3.61 5.24 10.50
CA GLN A 87 -3.29 3.83 10.67
C GLN A 87 -3.69 3.00 9.45
N CYS A 88 -3.12 1.80 9.31
CA CYS A 88 -3.49 0.88 8.24
C CYS A 88 -4.98 0.51 8.29
N THR A 89 -5.50 0.32 9.49
CA THR A 89 -6.92 0.01 9.76
C THR A 89 -7.85 1.15 9.35
N TRP A 90 -7.45 2.41 9.60
CA TRP A 90 -8.20 3.60 9.16
C TRP A 90 -8.33 3.64 7.63
N GLY A 91 -7.23 3.44 6.93
CA GLY A 91 -7.21 3.48 5.47
C GLY A 91 -7.96 2.31 4.82
N ALA A 92 -7.82 1.11 5.38
CA ALA A 92 -8.54 -0.07 4.89
C ALA A 92 -10.04 0.06 5.10
N TYR A 93 -10.49 0.52 6.28
CA TYR A 93 -11.91 0.77 6.56
C TYR A 93 -12.52 1.72 5.53
N ASN A 94 -11.88 2.87 5.31
CA ASN A 94 -12.36 3.87 4.37
C ASN A 94 -12.41 3.33 2.93
N ARG A 95 -11.38 2.60 2.50
CA ARG A 95 -11.34 2.04 1.16
C ARG A 95 -12.44 1.00 0.94
N LEU A 96 -12.63 0.10 1.89
CA LEU A 96 -13.68 -0.92 1.82
C LEU A 96 -15.08 -0.30 1.84
N ALA A 97 -15.30 0.75 2.64
CA ALA A 97 -16.55 1.49 2.63
C ALA A 97 -16.80 2.18 1.29
N GLN A 98 -15.77 2.83 0.71
CA GLN A 98 -15.86 3.49 -0.61
C GLN A 98 -16.31 2.53 -1.71
N ILE A 99 -15.77 1.32 -1.73
CA ILE A 99 -16.09 0.33 -2.78
C ILE A 99 -17.34 -0.51 -2.49
N GLY A 100 -18.07 -0.19 -1.41
CA GLY A 100 -19.32 -0.88 -1.05
C GLY A 100 -19.12 -2.29 -0.51
N MET A 101 -17.96 -2.57 0.08
CA MET A 101 -17.60 -3.84 0.72
C MET A 101 -17.15 -3.63 2.16
N PRO A 102 -17.96 -2.93 3.00
CA PRO A 102 -17.54 -2.56 4.34
C PRO A 102 -17.25 -3.77 5.23
N ILE A 103 -16.25 -3.61 6.08
CA ILE A 103 -15.98 -4.48 7.22
C ILE A 103 -16.19 -3.63 8.47
N GLU A 104 -16.91 -4.16 9.44
CA GLU A 104 -17.24 -3.44 10.67
C GLU A 104 -15.98 -3.07 11.47
N TRP A 105 -16.11 -2.08 12.34
CA TRP A 105 -15.07 -1.75 13.30
C TRP A 105 -14.90 -2.84 14.35
N PHE A 106 -13.66 -3.23 14.61
CA PHE A 106 -13.29 -4.12 15.70
C PHE A 106 -12.64 -3.32 16.84
N SER A 107 -12.71 -3.81 18.07
CA SER A 107 -12.18 -3.13 19.25
C SER A 107 -11.04 -3.90 19.92
N GLY A 108 -10.19 -3.18 20.67
CA GLY A 108 -9.06 -3.77 21.39
C GLY A 108 -8.05 -4.43 20.44
N ASP A 109 -7.43 -5.51 20.88
CA ASP A 109 -6.44 -6.25 20.06
C ASP A 109 -7.08 -6.86 18.80
N SER A 110 -8.38 -7.11 18.80
CA SER A 110 -9.13 -7.55 17.62
C SER A 110 -9.10 -6.53 16.48
N ALA A 111 -8.83 -5.27 16.80
CA ALA A 111 -8.73 -4.15 15.84
C ALA A 111 -7.42 -4.12 15.08
N ASN A 112 -6.35 -4.77 15.58
CA ASN A 112 -5.07 -4.81 14.90
C ASN A 112 -5.20 -5.43 13.51
N GLY A 113 -4.55 -4.83 12.51
CA GLY A 113 -4.70 -5.24 11.11
C GLY A 113 -4.40 -6.72 10.86
N GLY A 114 -3.41 -7.27 11.56
CA GLY A 114 -3.06 -8.69 11.49
C GLY A 114 -4.09 -9.63 12.12
N ASN A 115 -4.98 -9.11 12.96
CA ASN A 115 -6.03 -9.87 13.62
C ASN A 115 -7.39 -9.78 12.91
N TRP A 116 -7.52 -8.92 11.89
CA TRP A 116 -8.80 -8.74 11.19
C TRP A 116 -9.35 -10.03 10.59
N GLY A 117 -8.47 -10.92 10.11
CA GLY A 117 -8.89 -12.21 9.57
C GLY A 117 -9.67 -13.04 10.58
N GLU A 118 -9.14 -13.22 11.80
CA GLU A 118 -9.79 -13.98 12.86
C GLU A 118 -11.00 -13.22 13.45
N SER A 119 -10.88 -11.91 13.61
CA SER A 119 -11.98 -11.07 14.11
C SER A 119 -13.19 -11.11 13.17
N ALA A 120 -12.97 -11.01 11.87
CA ALA A 120 -14.00 -11.09 10.85
C ALA A 120 -14.63 -12.50 10.82
N LYS A 121 -13.82 -13.54 10.89
CA LYS A 121 -14.29 -14.92 10.94
C LYS A 121 -15.19 -15.16 12.13
N ALA A 122 -14.81 -14.65 13.31
CA ALA A 122 -15.63 -14.73 14.53
C ALA A 122 -16.99 -14.01 14.39
N LYS A 123 -17.06 -12.99 13.54
CA LYS A 123 -18.28 -12.24 13.21
C LYS A 123 -19.06 -12.81 12.02
N GLY A 124 -18.63 -13.95 11.48
CA GLY A 124 -19.29 -14.64 10.38
C GLY A 124 -19.02 -14.07 8.99
N TYR A 125 -17.96 -13.26 8.83
CA TYR A 125 -17.49 -12.88 7.49
C TYR A 125 -16.87 -14.07 6.78
N LYS A 126 -16.93 -14.06 5.44
CA LYS A 126 -16.18 -15.01 4.64
C LYS A 126 -14.70 -14.62 4.66
N VAL A 127 -13.85 -15.54 5.11
CA VAL A 127 -12.40 -15.38 5.18
C VAL A 127 -11.73 -16.56 4.49
N GLU A 128 -10.85 -16.28 3.55
CA GLU A 128 -10.12 -17.29 2.79
C GLU A 128 -8.62 -17.04 2.89
N LYS A 129 -7.87 -18.01 3.42
CA LYS A 129 -6.40 -17.91 3.47
C LYS A 129 -5.80 -18.24 2.10
N GLY A 130 -4.90 -17.37 1.64
CA GLY A 130 -4.15 -17.57 0.39
C GLY A 130 -4.96 -17.44 -0.90
N LYS A 131 -6.21 -16.99 -0.84
CA LYS A 131 -7.11 -16.85 -1.99
C LYS A 131 -7.54 -15.39 -2.16
N PRO A 132 -6.78 -14.59 -2.90
CA PRO A 132 -7.06 -13.18 -3.08
C PRO A 132 -8.25 -12.95 -4.01
N HIS A 133 -9.05 -11.92 -3.69
CA HIS A 133 -10.13 -11.42 -4.54
C HIS A 133 -10.08 -9.90 -4.57
N ILE A 134 -10.33 -9.31 -5.73
CA ILE A 134 -10.38 -7.84 -5.88
C ILE A 134 -11.46 -7.27 -4.95
N GLY A 135 -11.10 -6.23 -4.21
CA GLY A 135 -11.98 -5.54 -3.26
C GLY A 135 -12.08 -6.19 -1.87
N TRP A 136 -11.36 -7.28 -1.62
CA TRP A 136 -11.32 -7.87 -0.29
C TRP A 136 -10.23 -7.24 0.58
N GLY A 137 -10.44 -7.24 1.89
CA GLY A 137 -9.40 -6.91 2.86
C GLY A 137 -8.32 -7.99 2.87
N ALA A 138 -7.06 -7.57 3.01
CA ALA A 138 -5.90 -8.45 3.09
C ALA A 138 -5.23 -8.27 4.46
N SER A 139 -5.38 -9.23 5.35
CA SER A 139 -4.86 -9.22 6.71
C SER A 139 -3.54 -10.00 6.79
N PHE A 140 -2.48 -9.29 7.15
CA PHE A 140 -1.11 -9.79 7.27
C PHE A 140 -0.77 -9.98 8.74
N HIS A 141 -0.48 -11.21 9.17
CA HIS A 141 -0.02 -11.45 10.55
C HIS A 141 1.29 -10.71 10.85
N GLY A 142 1.62 -10.56 12.12
CA GLY A 142 2.82 -9.87 12.56
C GLY A 142 4.09 -10.34 11.85
N GLY A 143 4.86 -9.39 11.32
CA GLY A 143 6.11 -9.62 10.58
C GLY A 143 5.94 -10.01 9.11
N LEU A 144 4.76 -10.44 8.66
CA LEU A 144 4.53 -10.80 7.26
C LEU A 144 4.60 -9.56 6.36
N ALA A 145 5.34 -9.63 5.28
CA ALA A 145 5.56 -8.52 4.33
C ALA A 145 6.10 -7.24 4.99
N GLY A 146 6.91 -7.38 6.03
CA GLY A 146 7.48 -6.25 6.77
C GLY A 146 6.50 -5.53 7.69
N SER A 147 5.36 -6.14 8.00
CA SER A 147 4.37 -5.59 8.93
C SER A 147 4.90 -5.53 10.38
N ASP A 148 4.25 -4.71 11.20
CA ASP A 148 4.55 -4.65 12.63
C ASP A 148 4.51 -6.05 13.25
N PRO A 149 5.53 -6.45 14.04
CA PRO A 149 5.61 -7.82 14.59
C PRO A 149 4.45 -8.20 15.49
N THR A 150 3.83 -7.21 16.15
CA THR A 150 2.73 -7.42 17.11
C THR A 150 1.37 -7.16 16.47
N ALA A 151 1.20 -6.01 15.82
CA ALA A 151 -0.08 -5.58 15.28
C ALA A 151 -0.39 -6.16 13.89
N GLY A 152 0.65 -6.60 13.16
CA GLY A 152 0.47 -6.99 11.75
C GLY A 152 0.06 -5.81 10.88
N HIS A 153 -0.70 -6.09 9.82
CA HIS A 153 -1.12 -5.08 8.85
C HIS A 153 -2.42 -5.45 8.17
N ILE A 154 -3.12 -4.46 7.64
CA ILE A 154 -4.30 -4.64 6.78
C ILE A 154 -4.19 -3.74 5.55
N ALA A 155 -4.49 -4.29 4.39
CA ALA A 155 -4.55 -3.61 3.11
C ALA A 155 -5.81 -4.02 2.34
N VAL A 156 -6.03 -3.45 1.17
CA VAL A 156 -7.15 -3.82 0.29
C VAL A 156 -6.62 -4.31 -1.05
N VAL A 157 -7.14 -5.43 -1.53
CA VAL A 157 -6.77 -6.01 -2.83
C VAL A 157 -7.36 -5.18 -3.96
N GLU A 158 -6.51 -4.63 -4.81
CA GLU A 158 -6.93 -3.81 -5.95
C GLU A 158 -6.83 -4.55 -7.30
N TYR A 159 -5.92 -5.51 -7.39
CA TYR A 159 -5.74 -6.34 -8.57
C TYR A 159 -5.12 -7.69 -8.22
N VAL A 160 -5.47 -8.73 -8.95
CA VAL A 160 -4.85 -10.07 -8.85
C VAL A 160 -4.11 -10.35 -10.14
N ASN A 161 -2.79 -10.49 -10.06
CA ASN A 161 -1.96 -10.77 -11.22
C ASN A 161 -2.09 -12.24 -11.66
N PRO A 162 -1.84 -12.54 -12.94
CA PRO A 162 -1.91 -13.92 -13.46
C PRO A 162 -0.97 -14.92 -12.76
N ASP A 163 0.15 -14.44 -12.20
CA ASP A 163 1.11 -15.26 -11.46
C ASP A 163 0.70 -15.55 -10.00
N GLY A 164 -0.43 -14.98 -9.55
CA GLY A 164 -0.94 -15.13 -8.19
C GLY A 164 -0.44 -14.07 -7.19
N SER A 165 0.44 -13.17 -7.61
CA SER A 165 0.73 -11.96 -6.83
C SER A 165 -0.45 -10.97 -6.87
N ILE A 166 -0.45 -10.00 -5.98
CA ILE A 166 -1.54 -9.03 -5.90
C ILE A 166 -1.01 -7.60 -5.81
N LEU A 167 -1.77 -6.65 -6.36
CA LEU A 167 -1.61 -5.24 -6.04
C LEU A 167 -2.55 -4.90 -4.88
N VAL A 168 -2.01 -4.27 -3.85
CA VAL A 168 -2.79 -3.73 -2.73
C VAL A 168 -2.68 -2.22 -2.66
N SER A 169 -3.72 -1.56 -2.12
CA SER A 169 -3.64 -0.19 -1.62
C SER A 169 -3.65 -0.22 -0.09
N GLU A 170 -2.87 0.64 0.51
CA GLU A 170 -2.62 0.62 1.96
C GLU A 170 -2.26 2.01 2.48
N THR A 171 -2.37 2.21 3.79
CA THR A 171 -1.89 3.40 4.49
C THR A 171 -0.94 2.99 5.61
N ASN A 172 -0.22 3.96 6.19
CA ASN A 172 0.74 3.75 7.27
C ASN A 172 2.00 2.95 6.86
N VAL A 173 2.35 2.96 5.59
CA VAL A 173 3.52 2.24 5.05
C VAL A 173 4.63 3.20 4.64
N VAL A 174 4.37 4.14 3.72
CA VAL A 174 5.40 5.10 3.24
C VAL A 174 5.73 6.16 4.28
N LYS A 175 4.75 6.55 5.10
CA LYS A 175 4.93 7.49 6.21
C LYS A 175 3.96 7.17 7.33
N ALA A 176 4.49 6.75 8.46
CA ALA A 176 3.70 6.35 9.62
C ALA A 176 2.76 7.47 10.09
N GLY A 177 1.49 7.13 10.34
CA GLY A 177 0.48 8.01 10.89
C GLY A 177 0.03 9.17 9.98
N SER A 178 0.51 9.24 8.75
CA SER A 178 0.23 10.36 7.84
C SER A 178 -1.10 10.25 7.09
N GLY A 179 -1.69 9.06 7.03
CA GLY A 179 -2.86 8.78 6.18
C GLY A 179 -2.54 8.70 4.69
N LEU A 180 -1.29 8.87 4.29
CA LEU A 180 -0.88 8.71 2.89
C LEU A 180 -1.13 7.29 2.41
N ARG A 181 -1.86 7.18 1.31
CA ARG A 181 -2.11 5.93 0.63
C ARG A 181 -0.94 5.58 -0.27
N SER A 182 -0.60 4.31 -0.30
CA SER A 182 0.42 3.77 -1.18
C SER A 182 -0.06 2.47 -1.83
N TRP A 183 0.67 2.03 -2.84
CA TRP A 183 0.41 0.85 -3.63
C TRP A 183 1.62 -0.08 -3.53
N ARG A 184 1.38 -1.36 -3.43
CA ARG A 184 2.46 -2.34 -3.34
C ARG A 184 2.04 -3.66 -3.97
N VAL A 185 2.97 -4.30 -4.69
CA VAL A 185 2.78 -5.67 -5.17
C VAL A 185 3.24 -6.64 -4.08
N ILE A 186 2.37 -7.57 -3.73
CA ILE A 186 2.64 -8.63 -2.75
C ILE A 186 2.87 -9.93 -3.52
N SER A 187 4.00 -10.59 -3.25
CA SER A 187 4.39 -11.83 -3.93
C SER A 187 3.40 -12.97 -3.65
N LYS A 188 3.29 -13.91 -4.58
CA LYS A 188 2.42 -15.09 -4.41
C LYS A 188 2.79 -15.93 -3.18
N GLU A 189 4.06 -15.98 -2.81
CA GLU A 189 4.55 -16.68 -1.63
C GLU A 189 4.01 -16.04 -0.34
N THR A 190 4.00 -14.72 -0.28
CA THR A 190 3.39 -13.96 0.82
C THR A 190 1.87 -14.11 0.79
N VAL A 191 1.24 -13.99 -0.37
CA VAL A 191 -0.22 -14.15 -0.56
C VAL A 191 -0.73 -15.46 0.04
N ALA A 192 0.02 -16.55 -0.09
CA ALA A 192 -0.34 -17.85 0.48
C ALA A 192 -0.56 -17.83 2.01
N GLN A 193 -0.01 -16.83 2.71
CA GLN A 193 -0.09 -16.67 4.17
C GLN A 193 -1.07 -15.59 4.62
N VAL A 194 -1.65 -14.83 3.68
CA VAL A 194 -2.59 -13.73 3.97
C VAL A 194 -4.00 -14.25 4.14
N ASN A 195 -4.73 -13.70 5.13
CA ASN A 195 -6.16 -13.92 5.28
C ASN A 195 -6.92 -12.85 4.48
N PHE A 196 -7.71 -13.28 3.50
CA PHE A 196 -8.54 -12.40 2.69
C PHE A 196 -9.98 -12.38 3.22
N ILE A 197 -10.55 -11.20 3.38
CA ILE A 197 -11.82 -10.98 4.05
C ILE A 197 -12.79 -10.33 3.06
N GLN A 198 -13.91 -10.99 2.81
CA GLN A 198 -14.99 -10.40 2.03
C GLN A 198 -15.82 -9.45 2.91
N GLY A 199 -15.85 -8.17 2.54
CA GLY A 199 -16.78 -7.23 3.17
C GLY A 199 -18.24 -7.56 2.85
N ARG A 200 -19.16 -7.01 3.63
CA ARG A 200 -20.60 -7.19 3.45
C ARG A 200 -21.18 -5.99 2.69
N LYS A 201 -22.12 -6.28 1.78
CA LYS A 201 -22.95 -5.26 1.13
C LYS A 201 -24.11 -4.88 2.03
#